data_53ac6d7d85a28f5a27f7df88a4a82978
#
_entry.id   53ac6d7d85a28f5a27f7df88a4a82978
#
_cell.length_a   1.000
_cell.length_b   1.000
_cell.length_c   1.000
_cell.angle_alpha   90.00
_cell.angle_beta   90.00
_cell.angle_gamma   90.00
#
_symmetry.space_group_name_H-M   'P 1'
#
loop_
_entity.id
_entity.type
_entity.pdbx_description
1 polymer ?
#
loop_
_entity_poly.entity_id
_entity_poly.type
_entity_poly.pdbx_seq_one_letter_code
_entity_poly.pdbx_strand_id
1 'polypeptide(L)'
;MKSSKVAAKEGRKSYKVADLKEFWSGQKYIELLDPNTLACEDWKDILWQLANSGAYVDFNQGVDIRLMTEKKAEIIQKMRTKHIHFAWDSYKDKNIIVPKLKMFKDITNWERSKVTVYVLCGFDTTMEENLERIQIIRDLNFNPYVTLYDSQHIERGSELKRLQRWVNNKWVFWKCGSFDEYMKM
;
A
#
# COMPACT_ATOMS: atom_id res chain seq x y z
N MET A 1 19.74 11.30 -6.95
CA MET A 1 18.38 11.65 -7.40
C MET A 1 17.54 12.03 -6.20
N LYS A 2 16.82 13.16 -6.24
CA LYS A 2 15.87 13.51 -5.17
C LYS A 2 14.67 12.57 -5.28
N SER A 3 14.16 12.05 -4.15
CA SER A 3 12.99 11.16 -4.15
C SER A 3 11.79 11.87 -4.79
N SER A 4 10.87 11.11 -5.39
CA SER A 4 9.64 11.63 -6.00
C SER A 4 8.78 12.47 -5.03
N LYS A 5 8.83 12.17 -3.70
CA LYS A 5 8.18 12.99 -2.65
C LYS A 5 8.77 14.40 -2.56
N VAL A 6 10.09 14.53 -2.71
CA VAL A 6 10.77 15.84 -2.70
C VAL A 6 10.47 16.60 -3.99
N ALA A 7 10.45 15.91 -5.14
CA ALA A 7 10.10 16.52 -6.42
C ALA A 7 8.65 17.05 -6.43
N ALA A 8 7.69 16.29 -5.90
CA ALA A 8 6.28 16.71 -5.79
C ALA A 8 6.11 17.92 -4.85
N LYS A 9 6.86 17.98 -3.73
CA LYS A 9 6.84 19.09 -2.78
C LYS A 9 7.43 20.38 -3.36
N GLU A 10 8.37 20.25 -4.33
CA GLU A 10 8.99 21.36 -5.05
C GLU A 10 8.22 21.72 -6.35
N GLY A 11 7.04 21.12 -6.59
CA GLY A 11 6.25 21.33 -7.82
C GLY A 11 6.90 20.75 -9.08
N ARG A 12 7.92 19.91 -8.95
CA ARG A 12 8.62 19.29 -10.08
C ARG A 12 7.91 18.01 -10.49
N LYS A 13 7.70 17.85 -11.78
CA LYS A 13 7.19 16.61 -12.36
C LYS A 13 8.29 15.55 -12.37
N SER A 14 7.94 14.29 -12.10
CA SER A 14 8.85 13.17 -12.29
C SER A 14 8.62 12.51 -13.65
N TYR A 15 9.70 12.13 -14.31
CA TYR A 15 9.69 11.50 -15.62
C TYR A 15 10.49 10.20 -15.58
N LYS A 16 10.16 9.30 -16.48
CA LYS A 16 10.94 8.10 -16.73
C LYS A 16 12.36 8.48 -17.22
N VAL A 17 13.37 7.84 -16.67
CA VAL A 17 14.78 8.10 -17.02
C VAL A 17 15.23 7.24 -18.19
N ALA A 18 14.74 5.98 -18.26
CA ALA A 18 15.13 5.00 -19.27
C ALA A 18 14.02 3.99 -19.48
N ASP A 19 14.04 3.30 -20.60
CA ASP A 19 13.16 2.16 -20.87
C ASP A 19 13.61 0.92 -20.10
N LEU A 20 12.64 0.09 -19.67
CA LEU A 20 12.92 -1.14 -18.94
C LEU A 20 13.94 -2.04 -19.70
N LYS A 21 13.83 -2.13 -21.00
CA LYS A 21 14.72 -2.92 -21.87
C LYS A 21 16.20 -2.48 -21.84
N GLU A 22 16.50 -1.27 -21.37
CA GLU A 22 17.87 -0.74 -21.32
C GLU A 22 18.66 -1.31 -20.14
N PHE A 23 17.99 -1.74 -19.08
CA PHE A 23 18.63 -2.25 -17.85
C PHE A 23 18.08 -3.60 -17.37
N TRP A 24 16.98 -4.08 -17.95
CA TRP A 24 16.38 -5.36 -17.63
C TRP A 24 16.62 -6.37 -18.76
N SER A 25 17.26 -7.49 -18.45
CA SER A 25 17.68 -8.53 -19.39
C SER A 25 16.93 -9.85 -19.21
N GLY A 26 15.66 -9.80 -18.76
CA GLY A 26 14.81 -10.98 -18.62
C GLY A 26 14.80 -11.62 -17.24
N GLN A 27 15.18 -10.91 -16.20
CA GLN A 27 15.08 -11.38 -14.82
C GLN A 27 13.63 -11.74 -14.47
N LYS A 28 13.46 -12.82 -13.69
CA LYS A 28 12.14 -13.34 -13.32
C LYS A 28 11.35 -12.39 -12.40
N TYR A 29 12.03 -11.54 -11.63
CA TYR A 29 11.45 -10.64 -10.65
C TYR A 29 11.93 -9.21 -10.89
N ILE A 30 10.99 -8.28 -10.72
CA ILE A 30 11.23 -6.84 -10.72
C ILE A 30 10.66 -6.29 -9.43
N GLU A 31 11.49 -5.65 -8.61
CA GLU A 31 11.09 -4.97 -7.39
C GLU A 31 11.13 -3.46 -7.62
N LEU A 32 9.99 -2.80 -7.43
CA LEU A 32 9.87 -1.35 -7.57
C LEU A 32 10.11 -0.69 -6.21
N LEU A 33 11.18 0.09 -6.14
CA LEU A 33 11.58 0.83 -4.94
C LEU A 33 11.12 2.29 -4.96
N ASP A 34 10.45 2.72 -6.03
CA ASP A 34 9.88 4.06 -6.12
C ASP A 34 8.48 4.08 -5.48
N PRO A 35 8.28 4.86 -4.40
CA PRO A 35 6.98 4.94 -3.74
C PRO A 35 5.92 5.66 -4.58
N ASN A 36 6.30 6.30 -5.68
CA ASN A 36 5.41 7.18 -6.41
C ASN A 36 5.41 7.00 -7.93
N THR A 37 5.60 5.76 -8.38
CA THR A 37 5.52 5.38 -9.81
C THR A 37 4.22 5.89 -10.46
N LEU A 38 3.11 5.93 -9.71
CA LEU A 38 1.81 6.39 -10.23
C LEU A 38 1.72 7.91 -10.42
N ALA A 39 2.64 8.70 -9.84
CA ALA A 39 2.71 10.15 -10.04
C ALA A 39 3.63 10.55 -11.20
N CYS A 40 4.37 9.62 -11.77
CA CYS A 40 5.22 9.88 -12.92
C CYS A 40 4.37 10.29 -14.12
N GLU A 41 4.81 11.29 -14.89
CA GLU A 41 4.11 11.71 -16.13
C GLU A 41 4.05 10.55 -17.13
N ASP A 42 5.09 9.72 -17.17
CA ASP A 42 5.19 8.54 -18.03
C ASP A 42 4.60 7.26 -17.42
N TRP A 43 3.78 7.36 -16.37
CA TRP A 43 3.22 6.22 -15.63
C TRP A 43 2.61 5.16 -16.55
N LYS A 44 1.95 5.59 -17.63
CA LYS A 44 1.27 4.67 -18.55
C LYS A 44 2.27 3.80 -19.30
N ASP A 45 3.33 4.41 -19.79
CA ASP A 45 4.40 3.69 -20.48
C ASP A 45 5.15 2.75 -19.52
N ILE A 46 5.49 3.23 -18.34
CA ILE A 46 6.13 2.41 -17.29
C ILE A 46 5.26 1.19 -16.96
N LEU A 47 3.98 1.37 -16.69
CA LEU A 47 3.09 0.27 -16.33
C LEU A 47 2.94 -0.73 -17.49
N TRP A 48 2.89 -0.26 -18.75
CA TRP A 48 2.83 -1.14 -19.91
C TRP A 48 4.13 -1.92 -20.15
N GLN A 49 5.28 -1.31 -19.94
CA GLN A 49 6.56 -2.02 -20.02
C GLN A 49 6.64 -3.13 -18.96
N LEU A 50 6.21 -2.85 -17.74
CA LEU A 50 6.13 -3.84 -16.67
C LEU A 50 5.15 -4.97 -17.00
N ALA A 51 3.96 -4.64 -17.50
CA ALA A 51 2.95 -5.64 -17.87
C ALA A 51 3.42 -6.58 -18.98
N ASN A 52 4.16 -6.05 -19.96
CA ASN A 52 4.67 -6.81 -21.10
C ASN A 52 6.00 -7.53 -20.81
N SER A 53 6.65 -7.25 -19.68
CA SER A 53 7.92 -7.90 -19.33
C SER A 53 7.79 -9.41 -19.08
N GLY A 54 6.61 -9.86 -18.62
CA GLY A 54 6.40 -11.23 -18.15
C GLY A 54 7.03 -11.56 -16.80
N ALA A 55 7.75 -10.61 -16.20
CA ALA A 55 8.33 -10.74 -14.86
C ALA A 55 7.26 -10.66 -13.76
N TYR A 56 7.56 -11.22 -12.60
CA TYR A 56 6.79 -10.96 -11.39
C TYR A 56 7.15 -9.58 -10.83
N VAL A 57 6.17 -8.68 -10.78
CA VAL A 57 6.38 -7.30 -10.32
C VAL A 57 5.94 -7.17 -8.86
N ASP A 58 6.82 -6.62 -8.03
CA ASP A 58 6.57 -6.33 -6.63
C ASP A 58 6.63 -4.80 -6.40
N PHE A 59 5.49 -4.21 -6.01
CA PHE A 59 5.42 -2.79 -5.62
C PHE A 59 5.75 -2.68 -4.13
N ASN A 60 7.03 -2.83 -3.78
CA ASN A 60 7.51 -2.98 -2.42
C ASN A 60 7.35 -1.72 -1.56
N GLN A 61 7.38 -0.54 -2.17
CA GLN A 61 7.12 0.72 -1.46
C GLN A 61 5.63 1.05 -1.46
N GLY A 62 5.16 1.74 -0.43
CA GLY A 62 3.75 2.14 -0.31
C GLY A 62 3.33 3.07 -1.45
N VAL A 63 2.56 2.54 -2.38
CA VAL A 63 2.00 3.30 -3.50
C VAL A 63 0.87 4.21 -3.00
N ASP A 64 0.86 5.46 -3.42
CA ASP A 64 -0.21 6.39 -3.08
C ASP A 64 -1.51 6.01 -3.81
N ILE A 65 -2.44 5.39 -3.08
CA ILE A 65 -3.74 4.94 -3.62
C ILE A 65 -4.59 6.11 -4.14
N ARG A 66 -4.39 7.35 -3.65
CA ARG A 66 -5.12 8.55 -4.11
C ARG A 66 -4.86 8.82 -5.59
N LEU A 67 -3.70 8.41 -6.10
CA LEU A 67 -3.31 8.53 -7.51
C LEU A 67 -3.82 7.37 -8.39
N MET A 68 -4.45 6.34 -7.79
CA MET A 68 -5.01 5.22 -8.53
C MET A 68 -6.22 5.67 -9.35
N THR A 69 -6.26 5.22 -10.60
CA THR A 69 -7.41 5.37 -11.50
C THR A 69 -7.79 4.00 -12.04
N GLU A 70 -9.01 3.86 -12.57
CA GLU A 70 -9.47 2.62 -13.21
C GLU A 70 -8.47 2.13 -14.24
N LYS A 71 -8.02 3.00 -15.12
CA LYS A 71 -7.04 2.67 -16.16
C LYS A 71 -5.71 2.15 -15.62
N LYS A 72 -5.22 2.71 -14.50
CA LYS A 72 -4.01 2.21 -13.83
C LYS A 72 -4.26 0.82 -13.22
N ALA A 73 -5.39 0.64 -12.55
CA ALA A 73 -5.77 -0.64 -11.97
C ALA A 73 -5.92 -1.74 -13.03
N GLU A 74 -6.54 -1.44 -14.17
CA GLU A 74 -6.68 -2.35 -15.30
C GLU A 74 -5.32 -2.80 -15.88
N ILE A 75 -4.35 -1.88 -15.99
CA ILE A 75 -3.00 -2.24 -16.46
C ILE A 75 -2.30 -3.09 -15.41
N ILE A 76 -2.38 -2.70 -14.13
CA ILE A 76 -1.78 -3.45 -13.01
C ILE A 76 -2.39 -4.86 -12.91
N GLN A 77 -3.69 -5.03 -13.15
CA GLN A 77 -4.35 -6.33 -13.18
C GLN A 77 -3.75 -7.29 -14.23
N LYS A 78 -3.30 -6.75 -15.37
CA LYS A 78 -2.69 -7.52 -16.47
C LYS A 78 -1.25 -7.97 -16.16
N MET A 79 -0.61 -7.37 -15.14
CA MET A 79 0.75 -7.73 -14.74
C MET A 79 0.77 -9.03 -13.94
N ARG A 80 1.88 -9.72 -13.96
CA ARG A 80 2.20 -10.78 -13.00
C ARG A 80 2.59 -10.16 -11.65
N THR A 81 1.68 -9.41 -11.04
CA THR A 81 1.94 -8.73 -9.78
C THR A 81 2.07 -9.74 -8.65
N LYS A 82 3.19 -9.68 -7.94
CA LYS A 82 3.46 -10.49 -6.75
C LYS A 82 2.79 -9.88 -5.53
N HIS A 83 3.13 -8.63 -5.24
CA HIS A 83 2.51 -7.85 -4.19
C HIS A 83 2.36 -6.38 -4.61
N ILE A 84 1.38 -5.71 -4.04
CA ILE A 84 1.24 -4.27 -4.07
C ILE A 84 0.96 -3.76 -2.65
N HIS A 85 1.67 -2.71 -2.27
CA HIS A 85 1.51 -2.06 -0.97
C HIS A 85 0.94 -0.67 -1.17
N PHE A 86 -0.18 -0.38 -0.52
CA PHE A 86 -0.75 0.97 -0.44
C PHE A 86 -0.44 1.59 0.92
N ALA A 87 -0.56 2.93 1.02
CA ALA A 87 -0.41 3.64 2.27
C ALA A 87 -1.68 4.45 2.60
N TRP A 88 -2.10 4.37 3.87
CA TRP A 88 -3.17 5.18 4.45
C TRP A 88 -2.66 5.83 5.74
N ASP A 89 -1.94 6.94 5.57
CA ASP A 89 -1.24 7.59 6.67
C ASP A 89 -2.18 8.49 7.50
N SER A 90 -3.13 9.20 6.88
CA SER A 90 -4.05 10.12 7.55
C SER A 90 -5.50 9.66 7.47
N TYR A 91 -6.22 9.67 8.61
CA TYR A 91 -7.66 9.38 8.64
C TYR A 91 -8.48 10.40 7.84
N LYS A 92 -8.01 11.65 7.76
CA LYS A 92 -8.68 12.73 6.98
C LYS A 92 -8.86 12.39 5.50
N ASP A 93 -7.99 11.52 4.97
CA ASP A 93 -8.04 11.09 3.58
C ASP A 93 -9.06 9.94 3.32
N LYS A 94 -9.80 9.51 4.35
CA LYS A 94 -10.77 8.39 4.29
C LYS A 94 -11.71 8.50 3.09
N ASN A 95 -12.31 9.69 2.87
CA ASN A 95 -13.28 9.91 1.80
C ASN A 95 -12.68 9.80 0.38
N ILE A 96 -11.34 9.88 0.26
CA ILE A 96 -10.62 9.69 -1.00
C ILE A 96 -10.10 8.26 -1.11
N ILE A 97 -9.51 7.74 -0.03
CA ILE A 97 -8.83 6.44 -0.03
C ILE A 97 -9.83 5.28 -0.15
N VAL A 98 -10.92 5.30 0.62
CA VAL A 98 -11.86 4.18 0.65
C VAL A 98 -12.51 3.90 -0.72
N PRO A 99 -13.04 4.90 -1.45
CA PRO A 99 -13.55 4.68 -2.80
C PRO A 99 -12.49 4.12 -3.76
N LYS A 100 -11.24 4.56 -3.64
CA LYS A 100 -10.13 4.09 -4.47
C LYS A 100 -9.74 2.64 -4.17
N LEU A 101 -9.71 2.25 -2.90
CA LEU A 101 -9.48 0.86 -2.51
C LEU A 101 -10.60 -0.05 -3.00
N LYS A 102 -11.87 0.39 -2.89
CA LYS A 102 -13.03 -0.34 -3.42
C LYS A 102 -12.93 -0.51 -4.95
N MET A 103 -12.73 0.60 -5.67
CA MET A 103 -12.53 0.58 -7.13
C MET A 103 -11.40 -0.38 -7.53
N PHE A 104 -10.27 -0.34 -6.82
CA PHE A 104 -9.16 -1.26 -7.09
C PHE A 104 -9.54 -2.71 -6.82
N LYS A 105 -10.28 -2.99 -5.74
CA LYS A 105 -10.81 -4.33 -5.43
C LYS A 105 -11.75 -4.83 -6.52
N ASP A 106 -12.68 -3.99 -6.96
CA ASP A 106 -13.70 -4.34 -7.96
C ASP A 106 -13.06 -4.69 -9.31
N ILE A 107 -12.05 -3.93 -9.74
CA ILE A 107 -11.34 -4.16 -11.01
C ILE A 107 -10.45 -5.39 -10.92
N THR A 108 -9.65 -5.52 -9.87
CA THR A 108 -8.63 -6.57 -9.81
C THR A 108 -9.12 -7.88 -9.24
N ASN A 109 -10.15 -7.84 -8.40
CA ASN A 109 -10.62 -8.93 -7.55
C ASN A 109 -9.49 -9.58 -6.71
N TRP A 110 -8.42 -8.83 -6.45
CA TRP A 110 -7.30 -9.33 -5.66
C TRP A 110 -7.64 -9.36 -4.17
N GLU A 111 -6.90 -10.19 -3.47
CA GLU A 111 -7.10 -10.47 -2.06
C GLU A 111 -5.83 -10.21 -1.25
N ARG A 112 -5.93 -10.45 0.04
CA ARG A 112 -4.85 -10.30 1.05
C ARG A 112 -3.54 -10.99 0.69
N SER A 113 -3.56 -11.98 -0.19
CA SER A 113 -2.33 -12.62 -0.69
C SER A 113 -1.46 -11.70 -1.54
N LYS A 114 -2.09 -10.68 -2.16
CA LYS A 114 -1.44 -9.74 -3.08
C LYS A 114 -1.44 -8.29 -2.60
N VAL A 115 -2.39 -7.90 -1.74
CA VAL A 115 -2.60 -6.50 -1.37
C VAL A 115 -2.36 -6.29 0.12
N THR A 116 -1.47 -5.37 0.44
CA THR A 116 -1.24 -4.89 1.81
C THR A 116 -1.48 -3.37 1.86
N VAL A 117 -2.12 -2.90 2.92
CA VAL A 117 -2.31 -1.46 3.16
C VAL A 117 -1.62 -1.08 4.47
N TYR A 118 -0.61 -0.23 4.37
CA TYR A 118 0.07 0.34 5.53
C TYR A 118 -0.83 1.37 6.21
N VAL A 119 -0.97 1.28 7.51
CA VAL A 119 -1.76 2.19 8.34
C VAL A 119 -0.85 2.83 9.37
N LEU A 120 -0.61 4.14 9.24
CA LEU A 120 0.14 4.88 10.24
C LEU A 120 -0.76 5.18 11.45
N CYS A 121 -0.35 4.73 12.63
CA CYS A 121 -1.06 4.94 13.89
C CYS A 121 -0.19 5.73 14.89
N GLY A 122 -0.85 6.44 15.82
CA GLY A 122 -0.17 7.12 16.92
C GLY A 122 0.39 8.50 16.58
N PHE A 123 -0.02 9.11 15.46
CA PHE A 123 0.34 10.49 15.11
C PHE A 123 -0.81 11.48 15.39
N ASP A 124 -1.87 11.45 14.57
CA ASP A 124 -3.00 12.37 14.65
C ASP A 124 -4.35 11.62 14.63
N THR A 125 -4.36 10.38 15.08
CA THR A 125 -5.52 9.49 15.01
C THR A 125 -5.85 8.89 16.38
N THR A 126 -7.16 8.75 16.67
CA THR A 126 -7.65 8.03 17.84
C THR A 126 -7.57 6.51 17.63
N MET A 127 -7.80 5.73 18.69
CA MET A 127 -7.86 4.28 18.61
C MET A 127 -9.05 3.81 17.76
N GLU A 128 -10.19 4.48 17.89
CA GLU A 128 -11.40 4.19 17.11
C GLU A 128 -11.16 4.40 15.62
N GLU A 129 -10.52 5.52 15.24
CA GLU A 129 -10.16 5.81 13.85
C GLU A 129 -9.17 4.80 13.28
N ASN A 130 -8.24 4.32 14.12
CA ASN A 130 -7.29 3.27 13.74
C ASN A 130 -8.01 1.94 13.48
N LEU A 131 -8.89 1.53 14.39
CA LEU A 131 -9.67 0.31 14.27
C LEU A 131 -10.62 0.36 13.08
N GLU A 132 -11.27 1.50 12.82
CA GLU A 132 -12.13 1.66 11.65
C GLU A 132 -11.35 1.50 10.34
N ARG A 133 -10.18 2.12 10.19
CA ARG A 133 -9.32 1.93 9.00
C ARG A 133 -8.95 0.46 8.78
N ILE A 134 -8.55 -0.21 9.86
CA ILE A 134 -8.17 -1.62 9.84
C ILE A 134 -9.37 -2.49 9.44
N GLN A 135 -10.57 -2.20 9.98
CA GLN A 135 -11.78 -2.95 9.65
C GLN A 135 -12.18 -2.76 8.18
N ILE A 136 -12.14 -1.55 7.65
CA ILE A 136 -12.41 -1.27 6.23
C ILE A 136 -11.47 -2.06 5.32
N ILE A 137 -10.18 -2.11 5.64
CA ILE A 137 -9.18 -2.87 4.87
C ILE A 137 -9.47 -4.38 4.96
N ARG A 138 -9.85 -4.87 6.14
CA ARG A 138 -10.25 -6.26 6.37
C ARG A 138 -11.48 -6.64 5.54
N ASP A 139 -12.51 -5.79 5.51
CA ASP A 139 -13.75 -6.02 4.77
C ASP A 139 -13.53 -6.11 3.25
N LEU A 140 -12.50 -5.43 2.75
CA LEU A 140 -12.04 -5.57 1.36
C LEU A 140 -11.22 -6.85 1.12
N ASN A 141 -11.01 -7.67 2.14
CA ASN A 141 -10.11 -8.83 2.11
C ASN A 141 -8.67 -8.45 1.70
N PHE A 142 -8.18 -7.29 2.17
CA PHE A 142 -6.79 -6.87 2.06
C PHE A 142 -6.07 -7.04 3.40
N ASN A 143 -4.74 -7.14 3.38
CA ASN A 143 -3.95 -7.19 4.61
C ASN A 143 -3.68 -5.76 5.11
N PRO A 144 -4.16 -5.37 6.28
CA PRO A 144 -3.64 -4.19 6.96
C PRO A 144 -2.24 -4.50 7.52
N TYR A 145 -1.42 -3.45 7.62
CA TYR A 145 -0.14 -3.51 8.31
C TYR A 145 0.07 -2.20 9.08
N VAL A 146 0.12 -2.29 10.40
CA VAL A 146 0.24 -1.12 11.28
C VAL A 146 1.70 -0.70 11.42
N THR A 147 1.98 0.55 11.06
CA THR A 147 3.20 1.26 11.40
C THR A 147 2.91 2.27 12.51
N LEU A 148 3.80 2.39 13.47
CA LEU A 148 3.64 3.35 14.56
C LEU A 148 4.53 4.56 14.34
N TYR A 149 3.92 5.75 14.42
CA TYR A 149 4.69 6.98 14.47
C TYR A 149 5.49 7.02 15.76
N ASP A 150 6.77 7.37 15.65
CA ASP A 150 7.69 7.45 16.80
C ASP A 150 7.68 6.21 17.72
N SER A 151 7.73 5.04 17.11
CA SER A 151 7.54 3.75 17.79
C SER A 151 8.52 3.50 18.94
N GLN A 152 9.65 4.24 19.00
CA GLN A 152 10.68 4.10 20.04
C GLN A 152 10.20 4.68 21.38
N HIS A 153 9.36 5.72 21.35
CA HIS A 153 8.83 6.39 22.54
C HIS A 153 7.46 5.83 23.00
N ILE A 154 6.90 4.88 22.24
CA ILE A 154 5.65 4.23 22.63
C ILE A 154 5.95 3.06 23.59
N GLU A 155 5.32 3.09 24.76
CA GLU A 155 5.44 2.06 25.80
C GLU A 155 5.10 0.66 25.26
N ARG A 156 5.90 -0.37 25.62
CA ARG A 156 5.75 -1.74 25.11
C ARG A 156 4.40 -2.39 25.40
N GLY A 157 3.79 -2.06 26.53
CA GLY A 157 2.48 -2.59 26.96
C GLY A 157 1.28 -1.78 26.48
N SER A 158 1.49 -0.64 25.82
CA SER A 158 0.43 0.25 25.38
C SER A 158 -0.54 -0.40 24.41
N GLU A 159 -1.73 0.16 24.34
CA GLU A 159 -2.80 -0.29 23.45
C GLU A 159 -2.37 -0.22 21.97
N LEU A 160 -1.64 0.82 21.57
CA LEU A 160 -1.07 0.95 20.21
C LEU A 160 -0.08 -0.18 19.86
N LYS A 161 0.78 -0.58 20.82
CA LYS A 161 1.72 -1.72 20.60
C LYS A 161 0.96 -3.05 20.52
N ARG A 162 -0.13 -3.20 21.28
CA ARG A 162 -0.99 -4.39 21.19
C ARG A 162 -1.74 -4.41 19.86
N LEU A 163 -2.26 -3.26 19.39
CA LEU A 163 -2.88 -3.12 18.07
C LEU A 163 -1.91 -3.52 16.96
N GLN A 164 -0.69 -2.97 16.97
CA GLN A 164 0.35 -3.34 16.01
C GLN A 164 0.64 -4.84 16.01
N ARG A 165 0.79 -5.43 17.19
CA ARG A 165 1.08 -6.87 17.34
C ARG A 165 -0.06 -7.73 16.82
N TRP A 166 -1.31 -7.37 17.13
CA TRP A 166 -2.48 -8.07 16.62
C TRP A 166 -2.56 -8.03 15.11
N VAL A 167 -2.51 -6.83 14.51
CA VAL A 167 -2.70 -6.63 13.07
C VAL A 167 -1.56 -7.23 12.26
N ASN A 168 -0.31 -7.05 12.70
CA ASN A 168 0.86 -7.49 11.94
C ASN A 168 1.13 -8.99 12.05
N ASN A 169 0.55 -9.66 13.04
CA ASN A 169 0.49 -11.12 13.06
C ASN A 169 -0.72 -11.61 12.26
N LYS A 170 -0.51 -11.85 10.96
CA LYS A 170 -1.58 -12.21 10.01
C LYS A 170 -2.42 -13.42 10.48
N TRP A 171 -1.82 -14.42 11.12
CA TRP A 171 -2.53 -15.58 11.65
C TRP A 171 -3.51 -15.19 12.75
N VAL A 172 -3.05 -14.41 13.72
CA VAL A 172 -3.88 -13.93 14.81
C VAL A 172 -4.96 -12.99 14.29
N PHE A 173 -4.59 -12.04 13.45
CA PHE A 173 -5.52 -11.05 12.89
C PHE A 173 -6.70 -11.68 12.15
N TRP A 174 -6.42 -12.63 11.27
CA TRP A 174 -7.48 -13.26 10.46
C TRP A 174 -8.28 -14.31 11.22
N LYS A 175 -7.74 -14.88 12.29
CA LYS A 175 -8.45 -15.85 13.15
C LYS A 175 -9.29 -15.16 14.22
N CYS A 176 -8.79 -14.06 14.78
CA CYS A 176 -9.44 -13.28 15.83
C CYS A 176 -10.38 -12.24 15.21
N GLY A 177 -11.66 -12.23 15.59
CA GLY A 177 -12.70 -11.42 14.95
C GLY A 177 -12.56 -9.93 15.19
N SER A 178 -12.06 -9.51 16.37
CA SER A 178 -11.94 -8.12 16.79
C SER A 178 -10.72 -7.87 17.68
N PHE A 179 -10.37 -6.60 17.86
CA PHE A 179 -9.31 -6.21 18.77
C PHE A 179 -9.70 -6.48 20.25
N ASP A 180 -10.97 -6.31 20.59
CA ASP A 180 -11.49 -6.61 21.94
C ASP A 180 -11.38 -8.10 22.26
N GLU A 181 -11.61 -8.98 21.30
CA GLU A 181 -11.39 -10.42 21.44
C GLU A 181 -9.91 -10.72 21.68
N TYR A 182 -9.04 -10.11 20.90
CA TYR A 182 -7.58 -10.26 21.06
C TYR A 182 -7.10 -9.77 22.43
N MET A 183 -7.67 -8.68 22.95
CA MET A 183 -7.30 -8.12 24.25
C MET A 183 -7.67 -9.02 25.45
N LYS A 184 -8.57 -9.98 25.23
CA LYS A 184 -9.01 -10.96 26.25
C LYS A 184 -8.21 -12.27 26.20
N MET A 185 -7.38 -12.46 25.18
CA MET A 185 -6.48 -13.61 25.02
C MET A 185 -5.19 -13.41 25.82
#